data_3c4a1265a1ff327afe65576f4092dd7c
#
_entry.id   3c4a1265a1ff327afe65576f4092dd7c
#
_cell.length_a   1.000
_cell.length_b   1.000
_cell.length_c   1.000
_cell.angle_alpha   90.00
_cell.angle_beta   90.00
_cell.angle_gamma   90.00
#
_symmetry.space_group_name_H-M   'P 1'
#
loop_
_entity.id
_entity.type
_entity.pdbx_description
1 polymer ?
#
loop_
_entity_poly.entity_id
_entity_poly.type
_entity_poly.pdbx_seq_one_letter_code
_entity_poly.pdbx_strand_id
1 'polypeptide(L)' 'MQEVKTKKERTNKMYQDVRQEYKKLSDIKYHGVSKYSHDYIVAILANRFYRSPKTIENIIFNRV' A
#
# COMPACT_ATOMS: atom_id res chain seq x y z
N MET A 1 25.33 14.72 -12.46
CA MET A 1 25.42 14.40 -11.04
C MET A 1 24.14 13.71 -10.58
N GLN A 2 24.30 12.66 -9.83
CA GLN A 2 23.15 11.93 -9.38
C GLN A 2 22.55 12.55 -8.12
N GLU A 3 21.26 12.76 -8.13
CA GLU A 3 20.58 13.30 -6.99
C GLU A 3 20.33 12.22 -5.95
N VAL A 4 20.66 12.50 -4.71
CA VAL A 4 20.47 11.56 -3.60
C VAL A 4 19.15 11.91 -2.91
N LYS A 5 18.22 10.97 -2.96
CA LYS A 5 16.92 11.17 -2.30
C LYS A 5 17.07 11.01 -0.79
N THR A 6 16.40 11.86 -0.04
CA THR A 6 16.40 11.76 1.41
C THR A 6 15.57 10.57 1.85
N LYS A 7 15.76 10.16 3.09
CA LYS A 7 14.93 9.12 3.70
C LYS A 7 13.45 9.45 3.60
N LYS A 8 13.12 10.72 3.85
CA LYS A 8 11.74 11.18 3.82
C LYS A 8 11.12 11.02 2.44
N GLU A 9 11.86 11.36 1.40
CA GLU A 9 11.36 11.23 0.03
C GLU A 9 11.10 9.77 -0.34
N ARG A 10 12.02 8.87 0.02
CA ARG A 10 11.85 7.45 -0.23
C ARG A 10 10.65 6.87 0.50
N THR A 11 10.48 7.28 1.74
CA THR A 11 9.36 6.83 2.56
C THR A 11 8.03 7.31 1.98
N ASN A 12 7.98 8.57 1.55
CA ASN A 12 6.77 9.13 0.95
C ASN A 12 6.40 8.39 -0.34
N LYS A 13 7.39 8.05 -1.15
CA LYS A 13 7.14 7.30 -2.38
C LYS A 13 6.57 5.91 -2.06
N MET A 14 7.13 5.23 -1.09
CA MET A 14 6.62 3.94 -0.67
C MET A 14 5.17 4.04 -0.18
N TYR A 15 4.86 5.08 0.59
CA TYR A 15 3.51 5.30 1.07
C TYR A 15 2.54 5.49 -0.09
N GLN A 16 2.92 6.29 -1.08
CA GLN A 16 2.10 6.48 -2.27
C GLN A 16 1.90 5.18 -3.04
N ASP A 17 2.97 4.41 -3.20
CA ASP A 17 2.90 3.14 -3.92
C ASP A 17 1.95 2.17 -3.21
N VAL A 18 2.04 2.09 -1.88
CA VAL A 18 1.14 1.23 -1.09
C VAL A 18 -0.31 1.65 -1.29
N ARG A 19 -0.59 2.93 -1.22
CA ARG A 19 -1.95 3.44 -1.39
C ARG A 19 -2.49 3.18 -2.80
N GLN A 20 -1.66 3.36 -3.81
CA GLN A 20 -2.04 3.09 -5.19
C GLN A 20 -2.36 1.62 -5.40
N GLU A 21 -1.51 0.75 -4.90
CA GLU A 21 -1.73 -0.70 -5.02
C GLU A 21 -3.00 -1.12 -4.27
N TYR A 22 -3.23 -0.55 -3.10
CA TYR A 22 -4.46 -0.81 -2.36
C TYR A 22 -5.68 -0.43 -3.19
N LYS A 23 -5.66 0.75 -3.79
CA LYS A 23 -6.77 1.21 -4.61
C LYS A 23 -7.00 0.29 -5.80
N LYS A 24 -5.92 -0.10 -6.48
CA LYS A 24 -6.03 -1.02 -7.62
C LYS A 24 -6.72 -2.33 -7.22
N LEU A 25 -6.27 -2.92 -6.12
CA LEU A 25 -6.83 -4.18 -5.67
C LEU A 25 -8.26 -4.03 -5.17
N SER A 26 -8.56 -2.93 -4.49
CA SER A 26 -9.92 -2.69 -3.99
C SER A 26 -10.91 -2.39 -5.12
N ASP A 27 -10.41 -1.88 -6.26
CA ASP A 27 -11.26 -1.58 -7.40
C ASP A 27 -11.58 -2.81 -8.25
N ILE A 28 -10.89 -3.92 -8.03
CA ILE A 28 -11.19 -5.17 -8.72
C ILE A 28 -12.50 -5.72 -8.18
N LYS A 29 -13.47 -5.88 -9.07
CA LYS A 29 -14.81 -6.31 -8.67
C LYS A 29 -15.21 -7.58 -9.40
N TYR A 30 -16.03 -8.37 -8.72
CA TYR A 30 -16.61 -9.58 -9.28
C TYR A 30 -18.11 -9.53 -9.00
N HIS A 31 -18.91 -9.48 -10.07
CA HIS A 31 -20.37 -9.34 -9.96
C HIS A 31 -20.78 -8.13 -9.14
N GLY A 32 -20.08 -7.01 -9.30
CA GLY A 32 -20.41 -5.77 -8.60
C GLY A 32 -19.94 -5.68 -7.16
N VAL A 33 -19.25 -6.70 -6.67
CA VAL A 33 -18.74 -6.74 -5.31
C VAL A 33 -17.21 -6.79 -5.35
N SER A 34 -16.56 -6.13 -4.39
CA SER A 34 -15.11 -6.16 -4.30
C SER A 34 -14.61 -7.60 -4.20
N LYS A 35 -13.71 -7.99 -5.10
CA LYS A 35 -13.19 -9.36 -5.16
C LYS A 35 -12.36 -9.69 -3.93
N TYR A 36 -11.61 -8.71 -3.42
CA TYR A 36 -10.68 -8.91 -2.30
C TYR A 36 -11.15 -8.13 -1.09
N SER A 37 -11.08 -8.76 0.07
CA SER A 37 -11.36 -8.09 1.34
C SER A 37 -10.21 -7.16 1.71
N HIS A 38 -10.47 -6.22 2.61
CA HIS A 38 -9.44 -5.34 3.15
C HIS A 38 -8.28 -6.14 3.75
N ASP A 39 -8.58 -7.12 4.57
CA ASP A 39 -7.55 -7.93 5.23
C ASP A 39 -6.70 -8.68 4.22
N TYR A 40 -7.32 -9.19 3.18
CA TYR A 40 -6.59 -9.91 2.12
C TYR A 40 -5.65 -8.97 1.38
N ILE A 41 -6.12 -7.79 1.02
CA ILE A 41 -5.31 -6.78 0.33
C ILE A 41 -4.12 -6.37 1.21
N VAL A 42 -4.38 -6.13 2.49
CA VAL A 42 -3.32 -5.77 3.43
C VAL A 42 -2.26 -6.86 3.50
N ALA A 43 -2.68 -8.12 3.54
CA ALA A 43 -1.74 -9.24 3.58
C ALA A 43 -0.88 -9.30 2.32
N ILE A 44 -1.47 -9.09 1.14
CA ILE A 44 -0.73 -9.05 -0.11
C ILE A 44 0.31 -7.93 -0.09
N LEU A 45 -0.10 -6.73 0.32
CA LEU A 45 0.79 -5.58 0.35
C LEU A 45 1.89 -5.72 1.38
N ALA A 46 1.58 -6.30 2.53
CA ALA A 46 2.59 -6.58 3.55
C ALA A 46 3.70 -7.46 2.99
N ASN A 47 3.33 -8.48 2.24
CA ASN A 47 4.28 -9.36 1.59
C ASN A 47 5.07 -8.65 0.49
N ARG A 48 4.37 -7.88 -0.34
CA ARG A 48 4.98 -7.20 -1.48
C ARG A 48 6.00 -6.14 -1.04
N PHE A 49 5.68 -5.39 0.00
CA PHE A 49 6.51 -4.28 0.47
C PHE A 49 7.39 -4.65 1.66
N TYR A 50 7.38 -5.92 2.06
CA TYR A 50 8.19 -6.40 3.19
C TYR A 50 7.94 -5.60 4.46
N ARG A 51 6.65 -5.35 4.75
CA ARG A 51 6.22 -4.66 5.96
C ARG A 51 5.15 -5.49 6.67
N SER A 52 4.97 -5.20 7.96
CA SER A 52 3.92 -5.88 8.71
C SER A 52 2.54 -5.39 8.25
N PRO A 53 1.50 -6.23 8.39
CA PRO A 53 0.13 -5.78 8.06
C PRO A 53 -0.27 -4.52 8.81
N LYS A 54 0.15 -4.38 10.06
CA LYS A 54 -0.14 -3.19 10.85
C LYS A 54 0.46 -1.95 10.23
N THR A 55 1.70 -2.04 9.77
CA THR A 55 2.36 -0.93 9.10
C THR A 55 1.62 -0.54 7.82
N ILE A 56 1.20 -1.54 7.04
CA ILE A 56 0.46 -1.29 5.80
C ILE A 56 -0.86 -0.57 6.11
N GLU A 57 -1.59 -1.02 7.14
CA GLU A 57 -2.83 -0.36 7.54
C GLU A 57 -2.58 1.10 7.94
N ASN A 58 -1.53 1.33 8.70
CA ASN A 58 -1.18 2.70 9.12
C ASN A 58 -0.91 3.59 7.91
N ILE A 59 -0.23 3.08 6.91
CA ILE A 59 0.04 3.82 5.68
C ILE A 59 -1.28 4.12 4.94
N ILE A 60 -2.13 3.13 4.79
CA ILE A 60 -3.40 3.27 4.07
C ILE A 60 -4.29 4.32 4.74
N PHE A 61 -4.33 4.32 6.06
CA PHE A 61 -5.20 5.21 6.83
C PHE A 61 -4.51 6.50 7.27
N ASN A 62 -3.33 6.80 6.73
CA ASN A 62 -2.60 8.04 7.05
C ASN A 62 -2.26 8.19 8.53
N ARG A 63 -1.90 7.10 9.20
CA ARG A 63 -1.50 7.13 10.61
C ARG A 63 0.00 7.23 10.79
N VAL A 64 0.73 7.42 9.73
CA VAL A 64 2.19 7.57 9.76
C VAL A 64 2.62 8.98 9.47
#